data_d1da6a19388aaaa4c932d55074fda0a4
#
_entry.id   d1da6a19388aaaa4c932d55074fda0a4
#
_cell.length_a   1.000
_cell.length_b   1.000
_cell.length_c   1.000
_cell.angle_alpha   90.00
_cell.angle_beta   90.00
_cell.angle_gamma   90.00
#
_symmetry.space_group_name_H-M   'P 1'
#
loop_
_entity.id
_entity.type
_entity.pdbx_description
1 polymer ?
#
loop_
_entity_poly.entity_id
_entity_poly.type
_entity_poly.pdbx_seq_one_letter_code
_entity_poly.pdbx_strand_id
1 'polypeptide(L)' 'MSTDKRKQSLYFPETMLRDLQREADRLDRSLSWVVQRCVRVGMLELKKLPSTDEPAHAAKA' A
#
# COMPACT_ATOMS: atom_id res chain seq x y z
N MET A 1 1.83 -18.38 -12.49
CA MET A 1 1.56 -18.04 -12.18
C MET A 1 0.97 -17.56 -11.89
N SER A 2 0.90 -17.29 -11.65
CA SER A 2 0.37 -16.85 -11.26
C SER A 2 -0.04 -16.15 -11.17
N THR A 3 -0.02 -16.01 -11.28
CA THR A 3 -0.44 -15.18 -11.40
C THR A 3 -1.46 -14.94 -10.72
N ASP A 4 -1.58 -14.97 -10.00
CA ASP A 4 -2.38 -14.82 -9.23
C ASP A 4 -2.58 -13.58 -8.82
N LYS A 5 -2.64 -12.61 -9.61
CA LYS A 5 -2.91 -11.39 -9.30
C LYS A 5 -4.27 -11.33 -8.81
N ARG A 6 -4.58 -11.21 -7.61
CA ARG A 6 -5.91 -11.04 -7.14
C ARG A 6 -6.25 -9.63 -7.14
N LYS A 7 -7.45 -9.29 -7.46
CA LYS A 7 -7.91 -7.93 -7.43
C LYS A 7 -8.37 -7.63 -6.06
N GLN A 8 -7.92 -6.54 -5.51
CA GLN A 8 -8.29 -6.14 -4.19
C GLN A 8 -8.77 -4.71 -4.23
N SER A 9 -9.90 -4.41 -3.67
CA SER A 9 -10.39 -3.05 -3.62
C SER A 9 -9.90 -2.39 -2.36
N LEU A 10 -9.20 -1.31 -2.51
CA LEU A 10 -8.69 -0.58 -1.37
C LEU A 10 -9.17 0.84 -1.42
N TYR A 11 -9.44 1.40 -0.27
CA TYR A 11 -9.87 2.77 -0.20
C TYR A 11 -8.80 3.61 0.44
N PHE A 12 -8.49 4.72 -0.17
CA PHE A 12 -7.50 5.63 0.37
C PHE A 12 -8.14 6.98 0.63
N PRO A 13 -7.69 7.70 1.63
CA PRO A 13 -8.15 9.06 1.81
C PRO A 13 -7.82 9.88 0.59
N GLU A 14 -8.66 10.83 0.30
CA GLU A 14 -8.47 11.62 -0.89
C GLU A 14 -7.14 12.33 -0.94
N THR A 15 -6.67 12.84 0.19
CA THR A 15 -5.39 13.51 0.22
C THR A 15 -4.26 12.56 -0.14
N MET A 16 -4.38 11.32 0.32
CA MET A 16 -3.35 10.35 0.04
C MET A 16 -3.34 10.00 -1.44
N LEU A 17 -4.52 9.88 -2.04
CA LEU A 17 -4.59 9.61 -3.45
C LEU A 17 -3.99 10.72 -4.27
N ARG A 18 -4.22 11.95 -3.87
CA ARG A 18 -3.65 13.06 -4.59
C ARG A 18 -2.14 13.04 -4.52
N ASP A 19 -1.60 12.71 -3.36
CA ASP A 19 -0.17 12.66 -3.21
C ASP A 19 0.42 11.55 -4.08
N LEU A 20 -0.27 10.42 -4.12
CA LEU A 20 0.20 9.32 -4.95
C LEU A 20 0.19 9.69 -6.41
N GLN A 21 -0.85 10.37 -6.84
CA GLN A 21 -0.93 10.77 -8.23
C GLN A 21 0.12 11.80 -8.58
N ARG A 22 0.39 12.69 -7.66
CA ARG A 22 1.40 13.70 -7.90
C ARG A 22 2.77 13.04 -8.06
N GLU A 23 3.05 12.01 -7.25
CA GLU A 23 4.31 11.31 -7.37
C GLU A 23 4.37 10.51 -8.66
N ALA A 24 3.27 9.95 -9.07
CA ALA A 24 3.24 9.19 -10.32
C ALA A 24 3.59 10.12 -11.48
N ASP A 25 3.03 11.32 -11.46
CA ASP A 25 3.33 12.27 -12.51
C ASP A 25 4.78 12.71 -12.44
N ARG A 26 5.25 12.99 -11.26
CA ARG A 26 6.62 13.46 -11.10
C ARG A 26 7.62 12.41 -11.58
N LEU A 27 7.33 11.14 -11.33
CA LEU A 27 8.23 10.08 -11.69
C LEU A 27 7.92 9.47 -13.07
N ASP A 28 6.87 9.96 -13.67
CA ASP A 28 6.45 9.46 -14.98
C ASP A 28 6.19 7.96 -14.89
N ARG A 29 5.48 7.54 -13.87
CA ARG A 29 5.13 6.15 -13.68
C ARG A 29 3.64 6.04 -13.46
N SER A 30 3.11 4.83 -13.56
CA SER A 30 1.70 4.63 -13.35
C SER A 30 1.39 4.71 -11.87
N LEU A 31 0.14 4.99 -11.57
CA LEU A 31 -0.29 5.05 -10.19
C LEU A 31 -0.08 3.70 -9.52
N SER A 32 -0.37 2.63 -10.24
CA SER A 32 -0.19 1.30 -9.71
C SER A 32 1.27 1.04 -9.34
N TRP A 33 2.18 1.50 -10.17
CA TRP A 33 3.60 1.34 -9.91
C TRP A 33 3.99 2.06 -8.62
N VAL A 34 3.48 3.28 -8.45
CA VAL A 34 3.81 4.07 -7.28
C VAL A 34 3.26 3.41 -6.01
N VAL A 35 2.03 2.91 -6.07
CA VAL A 35 1.44 2.26 -4.93
C VAL A 35 2.23 1.01 -4.56
N GLN A 36 2.61 0.22 -5.54
CA GLN A 36 3.37 -0.98 -5.25
C GLN A 36 4.73 -0.66 -4.67
N ARG A 37 5.32 0.42 -5.15
CA ARG A 37 6.61 0.83 -4.62
C ARG A 37 6.47 1.28 -3.17
N CYS A 38 5.40 2.00 -2.88
CA CYS A 38 5.16 2.43 -1.52
C CYS A 38 4.97 1.23 -0.59
N VAL A 39 4.29 0.21 -1.08
CA VAL A 39 4.08 -0.97 -0.28
C VAL A 39 5.41 -1.65 0.01
N ARG A 40 6.27 -1.76 -0.98
CA ARG A 40 7.55 -2.40 -0.76
C ARG A 40 8.40 -1.66 0.25
N VAL A 41 8.44 -0.37 0.13
CA VAL A 41 9.21 0.44 1.06
C VAL A 41 8.58 0.41 2.44
N GLY A 42 7.25 0.54 2.47
CA GLY A 42 6.55 0.54 3.74
C GLY A 42 6.64 -0.76 4.49
N MET A 43 6.70 -1.88 3.76
CA MET A 43 6.79 -3.16 4.41
C MET A 43 8.06 -3.28 5.23
N LEU A 44 9.13 -2.65 4.79
CA LEU A 44 10.36 -2.69 5.55
C LEU A 44 10.18 -1.99 6.88
N GLU A 45 9.39 -0.93 6.88
CA GLU A 45 9.14 -0.21 8.11
C GLU A 45 8.17 -0.97 9.00
N LEU A 46 7.18 -1.57 8.39
CA LEU A 46 6.20 -2.31 9.17
C LEU A 46 6.83 -3.50 9.88
N LYS A 47 7.79 -4.12 9.26
CA LYS A 47 8.42 -5.27 9.86
C LYS A 47 9.22 -4.91 11.09
N LYS A 48 9.52 -3.65 11.26
CA LYS A 48 10.25 -3.21 12.43
C LYS A 48 9.34 -2.99 13.62
N LEU A 49 8.04 -2.95 13.38
CA LEU A 49 7.12 -2.72 14.46
C LEU A 49 6.87 -4.00 15.24
N PRO A 50 6.73 -3.92 16.53
CA PRO A 50 6.52 -5.13 17.31
C PRO A 50 5.15 -5.71 17.02
N SER A 51 5.04 -6.99 17.11
CA SER A 51 3.76 -7.61 16.89
C SER A 51 2.87 -7.30 18.04
N THR A 52 1.59 -7.29 17.80
CA THR A 52 0.70 -7.06 18.90
C THR A 52 -0.23 -8.22 18.92
N ASP A 53 -0.81 -8.50 20.02
CA ASP A 53 -1.73 -9.54 20.07
C ASP A 53 -3.10 -9.05 20.11
N GLU A 54 -3.35 -7.84 19.71
CA GLU A 54 -4.62 -7.32 19.76
C GLU A 54 -5.56 -7.95 18.85
N PRO A 55 -6.62 -8.47 19.28
CA PRO A 55 -7.60 -9.10 18.44
C PRO A 55 -8.16 -8.15 17.43
N ALA A 56 -8.29 -6.96 17.82
CA ALA A 56 -8.83 -6.00 16.91
C ALA A 56 -7.98 -5.90 15.71
N HIS A 57 -6.73 -6.08 15.93
CA HIS A 57 -5.85 -5.95 14.87
C HIS A 57 -6.16 -7.01 13.91
N ALA A 58 -6.44 -8.13 14.35
CA ALA A 58 -6.72 -9.18 13.45
C ALA A 58 -8.01 -8.90 12.78
N ALA A 59 -8.88 -8.36 13.49
CA ALA A 59 -10.13 -8.15 12.92
C ALA A 59 -10.09 -7.24 11.82
N LYS A 60 -9.18 -6.48 11.73
CA LYS A 60 -9.17 -5.58 10.83
C LYS A 60 -9.17 -6.06 9.69
N ALA A 61 -9.09 -6.78 9.57
CA ALA A 61 -9.02 -7.29 8.41
C ALA A 61 -9.67 -6.89 7.50
#